data_4acd60c7f56797e3d6ce1360154f7ec3
#
_entry.id   4acd60c7f56797e3d6ce1360154f7ec3
#
_cell.length_a   1.000
_cell.length_b   1.000
_cell.length_c   1.000
_cell.angle_alpha   90.00
_cell.angle_beta   90.00
_cell.angle_gamma   90.00
#
_symmetry.space_group_name_H-M   'P 1'
#
loop_
_entity.id
_entity.type
_entity.pdbx_description
1 polymer ?
#
loop_
_entity_poly.entity_id
_entity_poly.type
_entity_poly.pdbx_seq_one_letter_code
_entity_poly.pdbx_strand_id
1 'polypeptide(L)'
;MAKSANQKLKLLYLMRYLLQSSDEAHPVSIQQMTDALAAHDVKAERKSLYDDLEALRLFGLDIVQTRGKTTGYYIGTREFELPELKLLVDSVQSSKFITHRKTLSLIKKIEGLASVYDAQLLQRQVYVRNRVKSMNESVYYNVDEISNAITDDRMIRFRYFEFDAAKQRRYRHDGRVYEISPFALMWDDENYYMLGYDAAAEKLKHYRVDKMAGIEAAEQARLGKERFAEIDMSAYSKQVFGMFTGSSENIRLRFENRLAGAVIDRFGKEVILTPDGEEHFTVSIEVAVSPQFYAWLFGFGTAVEILSPAGAAREMAVRAKAVAEMYAKYA
;
A
#
# COMPACT_ATOMS: atom_id res chain seq x y z
N MET A 1 23.07 -49.88 -12.35
CA MET A 1 23.64 -48.57 -12.00
C MET A 1 22.75 -47.92 -10.96
N ALA A 2 23.30 -47.58 -9.80
CA ALA A 2 22.53 -46.87 -8.76
C ALA A 2 22.15 -45.50 -9.31
N LYS A 3 20.83 -45.18 -9.41
CA LYS A 3 20.34 -43.85 -9.73
C LYS A 3 20.85 -42.92 -8.63
N SER A 4 21.51 -41.78 -8.98
CA SER A 4 21.89 -40.79 -7.97
C SER A 4 20.62 -40.37 -7.22
N ALA A 5 20.73 -40.15 -5.91
CA ALA A 5 19.58 -39.87 -5.04
C ALA A 5 18.73 -38.65 -5.55
N ASN A 6 19.38 -37.71 -6.24
CA ASN A 6 18.76 -36.45 -6.70
C ASN A 6 18.34 -36.47 -8.17
N GLN A 7 18.43 -37.59 -8.89
CA GLN A 7 18.11 -37.64 -10.34
C GLN A 7 16.65 -37.26 -10.64
N LYS A 8 15.71 -37.52 -9.73
CA LYS A 8 14.32 -37.10 -9.87
C LYS A 8 14.15 -35.60 -9.79
N LEU A 9 15.07 -34.87 -9.16
CA LEU A 9 15.05 -33.43 -9.00
C LEU A 9 15.76 -32.68 -10.12
N LYS A 10 16.31 -33.39 -11.11
CA LYS A 10 17.09 -32.81 -12.23
C LYS A 10 16.36 -31.64 -12.90
N LEU A 11 15.11 -31.84 -13.37
CA LEU A 11 14.34 -30.82 -14.04
C LEU A 11 14.08 -29.60 -13.13
N LEU A 12 13.81 -29.81 -11.83
CA LEU A 12 13.56 -28.74 -10.88
C LEU A 12 14.83 -27.90 -10.63
N TYR A 13 16.00 -28.54 -10.51
CA TYR A 13 17.27 -27.82 -10.39
C TYR A 13 17.62 -27.07 -11.67
N LEU A 14 17.39 -27.68 -12.84
CA LEU A 14 17.63 -27.04 -14.13
C LEU A 14 16.71 -25.81 -14.32
N MET A 15 15.42 -25.98 -14.06
CA MET A 15 14.43 -24.88 -14.10
C MET A 15 14.85 -23.72 -13.19
N ARG A 16 15.17 -24.02 -11.92
CA ARG A 16 15.61 -23.01 -10.96
C ARG A 16 16.87 -22.29 -11.41
N TYR A 17 17.85 -23.03 -11.93
CA TYR A 17 19.08 -22.45 -12.46
C TYR A 17 18.81 -21.50 -13.63
N LEU A 18 17.99 -21.89 -14.60
CA LEU A 18 17.63 -21.05 -15.73
C LEU A 18 16.90 -19.78 -15.27
N LEU A 19 15.92 -19.92 -14.40
CA LEU A 19 15.18 -18.76 -13.86
C LEU A 19 16.07 -17.78 -13.10
N GLN A 20 17.06 -18.27 -12.35
CA GLN A 20 17.94 -17.43 -11.54
C GLN A 20 19.13 -16.86 -12.30
N SER A 21 19.72 -17.63 -13.23
CA SER A 21 21.03 -17.34 -13.80
C SER A 21 21.02 -16.95 -15.27
N SER A 22 19.85 -16.81 -15.89
CA SER A 22 19.80 -16.43 -17.31
C SER A 22 18.81 -15.31 -17.58
N ASP A 23 19.15 -14.45 -18.52
CA ASP A 23 18.32 -13.44 -19.17
C ASP A 23 18.87 -13.21 -20.60
N GLU A 24 18.26 -12.32 -21.37
CA GLU A 24 18.66 -12.04 -22.75
C GLU A 24 20.13 -11.61 -22.89
N ALA A 25 20.63 -10.82 -21.93
CA ALA A 25 22.02 -10.36 -21.90
C ALA A 25 23.01 -11.41 -21.37
N HIS A 26 22.50 -12.39 -20.61
CA HIS A 26 23.31 -13.42 -19.94
C HIS A 26 22.79 -14.83 -20.24
N PRO A 27 22.86 -15.30 -21.52
CA PRO A 27 22.46 -16.65 -21.86
C PRO A 27 23.46 -17.68 -21.29
N VAL A 28 22.94 -18.79 -20.80
CA VAL A 28 23.76 -19.88 -20.22
C VAL A 28 23.98 -21.00 -21.22
N SER A 29 25.19 -21.59 -21.20
CA SER A 29 25.57 -22.71 -22.06
C SER A 29 25.17 -24.06 -21.45
N ILE A 30 25.14 -25.10 -22.26
CA ILE A 30 24.92 -26.48 -21.80
C ILE A 30 25.99 -26.91 -20.77
N GLN A 31 27.24 -26.45 -20.91
CA GLN A 31 28.27 -26.73 -19.94
C GLN A 31 27.96 -26.13 -18.56
N GLN A 32 27.56 -24.86 -18.51
CA GLN A 32 27.17 -24.21 -17.27
C GLN A 32 25.97 -24.89 -16.59
N MET A 33 24.99 -25.36 -17.39
CA MET A 33 23.87 -26.16 -16.86
C MET A 33 24.34 -27.49 -16.26
N THR A 34 25.27 -28.16 -16.94
CA THR A 34 25.89 -29.42 -16.44
C THR A 34 26.58 -29.19 -15.12
N ASP A 35 27.41 -28.14 -15.03
CA ASP A 35 28.14 -27.77 -13.83
C ASP A 35 27.22 -27.40 -12.67
N ALA A 36 26.15 -26.64 -12.95
CA ALA A 36 25.14 -26.30 -11.97
C ALA A 36 24.38 -27.53 -11.43
N LEU A 37 24.08 -28.51 -12.26
CA LEU A 37 23.48 -29.78 -11.84
C LEU A 37 24.45 -30.64 -11.04
N ALA A 38 25.73 -30.66 -11.43
CA ALA A 38 26.77 -31.38 -10.71
C ALA A 38 26.96 -30.87 -9.27
N ALA A 39 26.76 -29.57 -9.03
CA ALA A 39 26.78 -28.97 -7.69
C ALA A 39 25.67 -29.52 -6.77
N HIS A 40 24.66 -30.19 -7.33
CA HIS A 40 23.58 -30.87 -6.61
C HIS A 40 23.66 -32.39 -6.68
N ASP A 41 24.86 -32.95 -7.00
CA ASP A 41 25.10 -34.40 -7.18
C ASP A 41 24.21 -35.02 -8.28
N VAL A 42 23.79 -34.22 -9.28
CA VAL A 42 23.01 -34.67 -10.43
C VAL A 42 23.94 -34.81 -11.65
N LYS A 43 24.12 -36.01 -12.14
CA LYS A 43 24.84 -36.25 -13.39
C LYS A 43 23.92 -36.01 -14.57
N ALA A 44 24.34 -35.16 -15.49
CA ALA A 44 23.61 -34.85 -16.70
C ALA A 44 24.53 -34.95 -17.94
N GLU A 45 24.11 -35.74 -18.91
CA GLU A 45 24.76 -35.79 -20.22
C GLU A 45 24.15 -34.71 -21.13
N ARG A 46 24.99 -34.19 -22.04
CA ARG A 46 24.60 -33.14 -22.99
C ARG A 46 23.32 -33.47 -23.76
N LYS A 47 23.19 -34.70 -24.28
CA LYS A 47 22.00 -35.13 -25.04
C LYS A 47 20.74 -35.08 -24.17
N SER A 48 20.84 -35.57 -22.95
CA SER A 48 19.71 -35.56 -22.01
C SER A 48 19.27 -34.14 -21.59
N LEU A 49 20.19 -33.15 -21.62
CA LEU A 49 19.81 -31.76 -21.32
C LEU A 49 18.97 -31.12 -22.43
N TYR A 50 19.17 -31.51 -23.69
CA TYR A 50 18.26 -31.01 -24.75
C TYR A 50 16.84 -31.52 -24.57
N ASP A 51 16.66 -32.79 -24.21
CA ASP A 51 15.35 -33.37 -23.91
C ASP A 51 14.72 -32.68 -22.67
N ASP A 52 15.53 -32.39 -21.64
CA ASP A 52 15.07 -31.67 -20.45
C ASP A 52 14.63 -30.23 -20.79
N LEU A 53 15.34 -29.52 -21.66
CA LEU A 53 14.96 -28.17 -22.09
C LEU A 53 13.64 -28.19 -22.86
N GLU A 54 13.42 -29.19 -23.74
CA GLU A 54 12.14 -29.36 -24.43
C GLU A 54 11.01 -29.70 -23.45
N ALA A 55 11.26 -30.54 -22.45
CA ALA A 55 10.28 -30.83 -21.41
C ALA A 55 9.90 -29.57 -20.61
N LEU A 56 10.87 -28.70 -20.30
CA LEU A 56 10.61 -27.43 -19.63
C LEU A 56 9.85 -26.43 -20.51
N ARG A 57 10.09 -26.42 -21.84
CA ARG A 57 9.27 -25.63 -22.79
C ARG A 57 7.84 -26.14 -22.84
N LEU A 58 7.65 -27.45 -22.89
CA LEU A 58 6.30 -28.05 -22.86
C LEU A 58 5.59 -27.78 -21.53
N PHE A 59 6.36 -27.66 -20.43
CA PHE A 59 5.82 -27.26 -19.13
C PHE A 59 5.37 -25.79 -19.08
N GLY A 60 5.82 -24.96 -20.03
CA GLY A 60 5.42 -23.55 -20.16
C GLY A 60 6.54 -22.53 -19.91
N LEU A 61 7.81 -22.96 -19.76
CA LEU A 61 8.91 -22.01 -19.71
C LEU A 61 9.27 -21.52 -21.11
N ASP A 62 9.37 -20.22 -21.28
CA ASP A 62 9.86 -19.60 -22.51
C ASP A 62 11.38 -19.63 -22.56
N ILE A 63 11.93 -20.77 -22.98
CA ILE A 63 13.38 -20.97 -23.11
C ILE A 63 13.81 -20.61 -24.52
N VAL A 64 14.45 -19.47 -24.66
CA VAL A 64 15.00 -18.98 -25.94
C VAL A 64 16.42 -19.48 -26.14
N GLN A 65 16.74 -19.87 -27.38
CA GLN A 65 18.07 -20.28 -27.79
C GLN A 65 18.72 -19.16 -28.60
N THR A 66 19.88 -18.68 -28.15
CA THR A 66 20.69 -17.75 -28.95
C THR A 66 21.61 -18.48 -29.90
N ARG A 67 21.79 -17.91 -31.13
CA ARG A 67 22.74 -18.39 -32.14
C ARG A 67 23.86 -17.36 -32.27
N GLY A 68 24.99 -17.61 -31.64
CA GLY A 68 26.18 -16.77 -31.74
C GLY A 68 27.45 -17.65 -31.91
N LYS A 69 28.61 -17.12 -31.52
CA LYS A 69 29.85 -17.93 -31.48
C LYS A 69 29.73 -19.16 -30.57
N THR A 70 28.89 -19.05 -29.54
CA THR A 70 28.48 -20.15 -28.64
C THR A 70 26.95 -20.14 -28.53
N THR A 71 26.35 -21.35 -28.57
CA THR A 71 24.91 -21.51 -28.32
C THR A 71 24.63 -21.29 -26.84
N GLY A 72 23.72 -20.38 -26.53
CA GLY A 72 23.25 -20.10 -25.17
C GLY A 72 21.73 -20.24 -25.07
N TYR A 73 21.24 -20.38 -23.85
CA TYR A 73 19.83 -20.50 -23.52
C TYR A 73 19.49 -19.50 -22.43
N TYR A 74 18.32 -18.87 -22.51
CA TYR A 74 17.85 -17.98 -21.48
C TYR A 74 16.30 -18.00 -21.38
N ILE A 75 15.77 -17.52 -20.27
CA ILE A 75 14.35 -17.33 -20.09
C ILE A 75 13.95 -16.02 -20.76
N GLY A 76 13.15 -16.09 -21.84
CA GLY A 76 12.68 -14.94 -22.61
C GLY A 76 11.60 -14.16 -21.87
N THR A 77 10.48 -14.82 -21.58
CA THR A 77 9.34 -14.20 -20.89
C THR A 77 9.30 -14.67 -19.43
N ARG A 78 9.13 -13.72 -18.51
CA ARG A 78 8.95 -13.97 -17.06
C ARG A 78 7.55 -13.56 -16.65
N GLU A 79 7.11 -14.05 -15.49
CA GLU A 79 5.81 -13.70 -14.91
C GLU A 79 5.71 -12.18 -14.65
N PHE A 80 6.83 -11.56 -14.26
CA PHE A 80 6.95 -10.12 -14.09
C PHE A 80 8.07 -9.56 -14.96
N GLU A 81 7.78 -8.44 -15.63
CA GLU A 81 8.80 -7.66 -16.32
C GLU A 81 9.64 -6.83 -15.34
N LEU A 82 10.87 -6.49 -15.71
CA LEU A 82 11.77 -5.69 -14.86
C LEU A 82 11.17 -4.33 -14.43
N PRO A 83 10.45 -3.57 -15.30
CA PRO A 83 9.76 -2.35 -14.88
C PRO A 83 8.69 -2.58 -13.79
N GLU A 84 7.95 -3.68 -13.86
CA GLU A 84 6.92 -4.05 -12.88
C GLU A 84 7.56 -4.38 -11.53
N LEU A 85 8.64 -5.17 -11.54
CA LEU A 85 9.41 -5.47 -10.32
C LEU A 85 9.99 -4.20 -9.67
N LYS A 86 10.47 -3.23 -10.48
CA LYS A 86 10.91 -1.91 -10.00
C LYS A 86 9.78 -1.17 -9.30
N LEU A 87 8.59 -1.16 -9.88
CA LEU A 87 7.41 -0.53 -9.28
C LEU A 87 7.03 -1.20 -7.94
N LEU A 88 7.08 -2.53 -7.87
CA LEU A 88 6.83 -3.27 -6.63
C LEU A 88 7.87 -2.94 -5.55
N VAL A 89 9.16 -2.88 -5.90
CA VAL A 89 10.22 -2.49 -4.98
C VAL A 89 10.00 -1.07 -4.47
N ASP A 90 9.69 -0.11 -5.36
CA ASP A 90 9.44 1.28 -5.00
C ASP A 90 8.23 1.41 -4.06
N SER A 91 7.16 0.66 -4.32
CA SER A 91 5.96 0.63 -3.48
C SER A 91 6.25 0.11 -2.07
N VAL A 92 7.03 -0.98 -1.96
CA VAL A 92 7.45 -1.54 -0.67
C VAL A 92 8.41 -0.60 0.05
N GLN A 93 9.33 0.02 -0.69
CA GLN A 93 10.33 0.93 -0.12
C GLN A 93 9.70 2.23 0.38
N SER A 94 8.73 2.78 -0.36
CA SER A 94 8.01 4.01 0.01
C SER A 94 7.02 3.83 1.14
N SER A 95 6.55 2.63 1.40
CA SER A 95 5.55 2.35 2.43
C SER A 95 6.02 2.71 3.84
N LYS A 96 5.27 3.57 4.54
CA LYS A 96 5.56 4.00 5.93
C LYS A 96 5.12 2.96 6.97
N PHE A 97 4.10 2.16 6.68
CA PHE A 97 3.50 1.25 7.67
C PHE A 97 4.33 -0.02 7.91
N ILE A 98 5.24 -0.38 6.99
CA ILE A 98 6.14 -1.52 7.18
C ILE A 98 7.46 -1.08 7.81
N THR A 99 7.99 -1.91 8.71
CA THR A 99 9.29 -1.67 9.34
C THR A 99 10.43 -1.78 8.31
N HIS A 100 11.55 -1.14 8.59
CA HIS A 100 12.75 -1.23 7.73
C HIS A 100 13.17 -2.70 7.51
N ARG A 101 13.17 -3.52 8.57
CA ARG A 101 13.50 -4.95 8.50
C ARG A 101 12.57 -5.71 7.56
N LYS A 102 11.25 -5.47 7.67
CA LYS A 102 10.24 -6.12 6.81
C LYS A 102 10.38 -5.67 5.35
N THR A 103 10.67 -4.37 5.13
CA THR A 103 10.96 -3.81 3.80
C THR A 103 12.09 -4.59 3.11
N LEU A 104 13.25 -4.72 3.76
CA LEU A 104 14.39 -5.46 3.21
C LEU A 104 14.05 -6.92 2.91
N SER A 105 13.31 -7.57 3.81
CA SER A 105 12.86 -8.95 3.61
C SER A 105 11.94 -9.11 2.40
N LEU A 106 11.02 -8.15 2.17
CA LEU A 106 10.11 -8.18 1.02
C LEU A 106 10.85 -7.89 -0.29
N ILE A 107 11.75 -6.89 -0.31
CA ILE A 107 12.57 -6.57 -1.47
C ILE A 107 13.38 -7.81 -1.89
N LYS A 108 14.02 -8.50 -0.93
CA LYS A 108 14.76 -9.73 -1.23
C LYS A 108 13.89 -10.83 -1.85
N LYS A 109 12.62 -10.91 -1.48
CA LYS A 109 11.68 -11.85 -2.12
C LYS A 109 11.32 -11.44 -3.53
N ILE A 110 11.14 -10.14 -3.79
CA ILE A 110 10.87 -9.58 -5.12
C ILE A 110 12.09 -9.79 -6.02
N GLU A 111 13.31 -9.56 -5.53
CA GLU A 111 14.56 -9.86 -6.25
C GLU A 111 14.63 -11.31 -6.71
N GLY A 112 14.09 -12.24 -5.93
CA GLY A 112 14.04 -13.67 -6.27
C GLY A 112 13.14 -14.03 -7.46
N LEU A 113 12.31 -13.09 -7.95
CA LEU A 113 11.47 -13.24 -9.14
C LEU A 113 12.21 -12.89 -10.44
N ALA A 114 13.37 -12.27 -10.34
CA ALA A 114 14.22 -11.86 -11.45
C ALA A 114 15.45 -12.78 -11.62
N SER A 115 16.25 -12.58 -12.70
CA SER A 115 17.59 -13.11 -12.77
C SER A 115 18.49 -12.45 -11.71
N VAL A 116 19.61 -13.07 -11.35
CA VAL A 116 20.59 -12.46 -10.43
C VAL A 116 21.16 -11.14 -10.98
N TYR A 117 21.16 -10.97 -12.30
CA TYR A 117 21.63 -9.76 -12.97
C TYR A 117 20.59 -8.63 -12.88
N ASP A 118 19.33 -8.95 -13.21
CA ASP A 118 18.22 -8.02 -13.10
C ASP A 118 17.94 -7.64 -11.63
N ALA A 119 18.12 -8.58 -10.70
CA ALA A 119 17.98 -8.33 -9.26
C ALA A 119 18.94 -7.22 -8.78
N GLN A 120 20.17 -7.13 -9.34
CA GLN A 120 21.08 -6.04 -9.04
C GLN A 120 20.54 -4.67 -9.50
N LEU A 121 19.78 -4.65 -10.57
CA LEU A 121 19.13 -3.43 -11.08
C LEU A 121 17.94 -2.99 -10.22
N LEU A 122 17.35 -3.91 -9.44
CA LEU A 122 16.28 -3.62 -8.48
C LEU A 122 16.80 -2.94 -7.20
N GLN A 123 18.09 -3.13 -6.87
CA GLN A 123 18.74 -2.48 -5.72
C GLN A 123 19.00 -0.98 -5.95
N ARG A 124 18.41 -0.39 -6.99
CA ARG A 124 18.52 1.05 -7.22
C ARG A 124 17.98 1.80 -6.01
N GLN A 125 18.77 2.77 -5.59
CA GLN A 125 18.34 3.75 -4.62
C GLN A 125 17.27 4.67 -5.25
N VAL A 126 16.00 4.27 -5.19
CA VAL A 126 14.97 5.29 -5.12
C VAL A 126 15.21 5.98 -3.79
N TYR A 127 15.72 7.21 -3.83
CA TYR A 127 15.87 8.04 -2.63
C TYR A 127 14.48 8.35 -2.09
N VAL A 128 13.89 7.44 -1.36
CA VAL A 128 12.76 7.74 -0.50
C VAL A 128 13.34 8.55 0.66
N ARG A 129 13.35 9.87 0.46
CA ARG A 129 13.91 10.84 1.39
C ARG A 129 13.38 10.57 2.79
N ASN A 130 14.26 10.06 3.68
CA ASN A 130 14.06 9.86 5.12
C ASN A 130 12.60 9.64 5.58
N ARG A 131 11.89 8.68 5.00
CA ARG A 131 10.55 8.36 5.49
C ARG A 131 10.67 7.63 6.83
N VAL A 132 10.06 8.22 7.84
CA VAL A 132 9.92 7.58 9.16
C VAL A 132 9.03 6.35 8.96
N LYS A 133 9.66 5.16 8.99
CA LYS A 133 8.95 3.90 8.92
C LYS A 133 8.35 3.55 10.28
N SER A 134 7.27 2.78 10.27
CA SER A 134 6.68 2.25 11.50
C SER A 134 7.72 1.47 12.30
N MET A 135 7.72 1.65 13.62
CA MET A 135 8.48 0.79 14.54
C MET A 135 7.64 -0.39 15.04
N ASN A 136 6.39 -0.49 14.59
CA ASN A 136 5.46 -1.52 15.03
C ASN A 136 5.38 -2.65 14.00
N GLU A 137 6.04 -3.77 14.25
CA GLU A 137 5.98 -4.96 13.41
C GLU A 137 4.61 -5.65 13.43
N SER A 138 3.77 -5.37 14.44
CA SER A 138 2.45 -6.00 14.55
C SER A 138 1.42 -5.45 13.56
N VAL A 139 1.65 -4.31 12.92
CA VAL A 139 0.67 -3.70 12.00
C VAL A 139 0.28 -4.66 10.87
N TYR A 140 1.24 -5.38 10.34
CA TYR A 140 1.01 -6.38 9.30
C TYR A 140 0.07 -7.50 9.77
N TYR A 141 0.30 -8.03 10.98
CA TYR A 141 -0.56 -9.06 11.58
C TYR A 141 -1.92 -8.48 12.00
N ASN A 142 -1.94 -7.24 12.48
CA ASN A 142 -3.18 -6.55 12.84
C ASN A 142 -4.13 -6.41 11.64
N VAL A 143 -3.59 -6.09 10.45
CA VAL A 143 -4.38 -6.02 9.20
C VAL A 143 -4.97 -7.39 8.87
N ASP A 144 -4.19 -8.46 8.99
CA ASP A 144 -4.63 -9.83 8.72
C ASP A 144 -5.73 -10.27 9.70
N GLU A 145 -5.54 -10.07 11.01
CA GLU A 145 -6.55 -10.37 12.04
C GLU A 145 -7.87 -9.61 11.80
N ILE A 146 -7.79 -8.33 11.44
CA ILE A 146 -9.00 -7.54 11.12
C ILE A 146 -9.68 -8.11 9.87
N SER A 147 -8.93 -8.45 8.82
CA SER A 147 -9.46 -9.02 7.59
C SER A 147 -10.18 -10.35 7.85
N ASN A 148 -9.58 -11.22 8.66
CA ASN A 148 -10.14 -12.50 9.05
C ASN A 148 -11.45 -12.31 9.85
N ALA A 149 -11.45 -11.38 10.82
CA ALA A 149 -12.64 -11.07 11.60
C ALA A 149 -13.79 -10.52 10.74
N ILE A 150 -13.47 -9.71 9.69
CA ILE A 150 -14.47 -9.24 8.72
C ILE A 150 -15.05 -10.42 7.93
N THR A 151 -14.20 -11.34 7.47
CA THR A 151 -14.59 -12.51 6.69
C THR A 151 -15.46 -13.47 7.52
N ASP A 152 -15.07 -13.69 8.78
CA ASP A 152 -15.72 -14.60 9.71
C ASP A 152 -16.96 -13.99 10.41
N ASP A 153 -17.32 -12.76 10.04
CA ASP A 153 -18.44 -12.02 10.64
C ASP A 153 -18.32 -11.83 12.16
N ARG A 154 -17.12 -11.56 12.68
CA ARG A 154 -16.84 -11.46 14.11
C ARG A 154 -16.48 -10.04 14.54
N MET A 155 -16.87 -9.70 15.78
CA MET A 155 -16.34 -8.52 16.46
C MET A 155 -14.87 -8.73 16.81
N ILE A 156 -14.14 -7.64 17.06
CA ILE A 156 -12.77 -7.68 17.55
C ILE A 156 -12.65 -6.93 18.88
N ARG A 157 -11.68 -7.36 19.66
CA ARG A 157 -11.23 -6.71 20.91
C ARG A 157 -9.83 -6.20 20.72
N PHE A 158 -9.55 -4.99 21.20
CA PHE A 158 -8.22 -4.40 21.14
C PHE A 158 -8.08 -3.26 22.16
N ARG A 159 -6.83 -2.85 22.45
CA ARG A 159 -6.52 -1.61 23.14
C ARG A 159 -6.02 -0.57 22.15
N TYR A 160 -6.37 0.69 22.38
CA TYR A 160 -5.97 1.78 21.49
C TYR A 160 -5.01 2.72 22.22
N PHE A 161 -3.89 3.07 21.59
CA PHE A 161 -2.86 3.89 22.20
C PHE A 161 -2.48 5.10 21.32
N GLU A 162 -1.87 6.08 21.99
CA GLU A 162 -1.23 7.24 21.38
C GLU A 162 0.21 7.34 21.90
N PHE A 163 1.05 8.10 21.20
CA PHE A 163 2.37 8.43 21.71
C PHE A 163 2.32 9.78 22.43
N ASP A 164 2.96 9.86 23.60
CA ASP A 164 3.20 11.13 24.27
C ASP A 164 4.46 11.82 23.71
N ALA A 165 4.76 13.01 24.24
CA ALA A 165 5.94 13.79 23.85
C ALA A 165 7.27 13.07 24.16
N ALA A 166 7.29 12.12 25.08
CA ALA A 166 8.42 11.26 25.39
C ALA A 166 8.49 10.02 24.50
N LYS A 167 7.63 9.93 23.47
CA LYS A 167 7.50 8.79 22.53
C LYS A 167 7.11 7.48 23.21
N GLN A 168 6.47 7.56 24.37
CA GLN A 168 5.95 6.41 25.09
C GLN A 168 4.50 6.15 24.70
N ARG A 169 4.10 4.86 24.65
CA ARG A 169 2.72 4.47 24.36
C ARG A 169 1.85 4.79 25.58
N ARG A 170 0.82 5.60 25.36
CA ARG A 170 -0.25 5.83 26.33
C ARG A 170 -1.55 5.25 25.81
N TYR A 171 -2.09 4.30 26.55
CA TYR A 171 -3.38 3.71 26.21
C TYR A 171 -4.51 4.70 26.55
N ARG A 172 -5.43 4.87 25.59
CA ARG A 172 -6.63 5.69 25.79
C ARG A 172 -7.55 5.05 26.84
N HIS A 173 -8.29 5.87 27.57
CA HIS A 173 -9.25 5.44 28.59
C HIS A 173 -8.65 4.41 29.58
N ASP A 174 -7.46 4.70 30.11
CA ASP A 174 -6.76 3.86 31.09
C ASP A 174 -6.57 2.39 30.67
N GLY A 175 -6.40 2.18 29.36
CA GLY A 175 -6.20 0.84 28.81
C GLY A 175 -7.48 0.03 28.61
N ARG A 176 -8.63 0.68 28.61
CA ARG A 176 -9.92 0.01 28.30
C ARG A 176 -9.82 -0.79 27.01
N VAL A 177 -10.39 -1.98 27.03
CA VAL A 177 -10.57 -2.82 25.85
C VAL A 177 -11.76 -2.27 25.03
N TYR A 178 -11.52 -2.03 23.76
CA TYR A 178 -12.56 -1.70 22.78
C TYR A 178 -13.14 -3.00 22.23
N GLU A 179 -14.45 -3.06 22.11
CA GLU A 179 -15.18 -4.13 21.40
C GLU A 179 -15.89 -3.50 20.20
N ILE A 180 -15.41 -3.80 19.01
CA ILE A 180 -15.82 -3.11 17.78
C ILE A 180 -16.15 -4.14 16.70
N SER A 181 -17.19 -3.87 15.93
CA SER A 181 -17.54 -4.63 14.73
C SER A 181 -16.78 -4.08 13.53
N PRO A 182 -15.74 -4.74 13.00
CA PRO A 182 -14.96 -4.26 11.87
C PRO A 182 -15.76 -4.45 10.56
N PHE A 183 -15.75 -3.46 9.67
CA PHE A 183 -16.48 -3.54 8.39
C PHE A 183 -15.58 -3.37 7.17
N ALA A 184 -14.61 -2.47 7.23
CA ALA A 184 -13.69 -2.25 6.13
C ALA A 184 -12.29 -1.85 6.63
N LEU A 185 -11.28 -2.22 5.84
CA LEU A 185 -9.94 -1.64 5.92
C LEU A 185 -9.81 -0.61 4.80
N MET A 186 -9.38 0.58 5.16
CA MET A 186 -9.17 1.70 4.26
C MET A 186 -7.69 2.09 4.28
N TRP A 187 -7.19 2.49 3.12
CA TRP A 187 -5.83 3.00 2.98
C TRP A 187 -5.88 4.51 2.72
N ASP A 188 -5.33 5.31 3.63
CA ASP A 188 -5.25 6.76 3.48
C ASP A 188 -3.96 7.30 4.10
N ASP A 189 -3.31 8.26 3.42
CA ASP A 189 -2.03 8.86 3.81
C ASP A 189 -1.01 7.83 4.34
N GLU A 190 -0.87 6.73 3.59
CA GLU A 190 0.06 5.64 3.88
C GLU A 190 -0.16 4.92 5.22
N ASN A 191 -1.38 4.95 5.74
CA ASN A 191 -1.79 4.22 6.92
C ASN A 191 -3.03 3.37 6.64
N TYR A 192 -3.12 2.22 7.31
CA TYR A 192 -4.36 1.46 7.38
C TYR A 192 -5.28 2.04 8.45
N TYR A 193 -6.53 2.23 8.08
CA TYR A 193 -7.62 2.56 8.96
C TYR A 193 -8.68 1.46 8.92
N MET A 194 -9.14 1.06 10.06
CA MET A 194 -10.30 0.19 10.18
C MET A 194 -11.54 1.07 10.38
N LEU A 195 -12.53 0.91 9.51
CA LEU A 195 -13.88 1.42 9.74
C LEU A 195 -14.64 0.37 10.53
N GLY A 196 -15.07 0.73 11.72
CA GLY A 196 -15.77 -0.19 12.61
C GLY A 196 -16.95 0.47 13.33
N TYR A 197 -17.98 -0.32 13.62
CA TYR A 197 -19.14 0.12 14.39
C TYR A 197 -18.90 -0.08 15.87
N ASP A 198 -18.99 1.00 16.63
CA ASP A 198 -18.95 1.03 18.09
C ASP A 198 -20.38 1.00 18.60
N ALA A 199 -20.83 -0.15 19.09
CA ALA A 199 -22.20 -0.34 19.57
C ALA A 199 -22.50 0.50 20.82
N ALA A 200 -21.50 0.78 21.68
CA ALA A 200 -21.70 1.61 22.86
C ALA A 200 -21.91 3.10 22.53
N ALA A 201 -21.39 3.54 21.38
CA ALA A 201 -21.56 4.90 20.88
C ALA A 201 -22.59 4.99 19.75
N GLU A 202 -23.13 3.87 19.26
CA GLU A 202 -24.02 3.73 18.11
C GLU A 202 -23.52 4.43 16.84
N LYS A 203 -22.19 4.38 16.62
CA LYS A 203 -21.52 5.13 15.54
C LYS A 203 -20.46 4.30 14.84
N LEU A 204 -20.30 4.59 13.55
CA LEU A 204 -19.12 4.18 12.78
C LEU A 204 -17.94 5.09 13.14
N LYS A 205 -16.80 4.49 13.37
CA LYS A 205 -15.55 5.18 13.76
C LYS A 205 -14.37 4.63 12.98
N HIS A 206 -13.38 5.50 12.77
CA HIS A 206 -12.09 5.10 12.20
C HIS A 206 -11.07 4.83 13.31
N TYR A 207 -10.34 3.74 13.15
CA TYR A 207 -9.23 3.39 14.02
C TYR A 207 -7.98 3.17 13.19
N ARG A 208 -6.90 3.88 13.50
CA ARG A 208 -5.61 3.62 12.85
C ARG A 208 -5.08 2.27 13.33
N VAL A 209 -4.80 1.38 12.39
CA VAL A 209 -4.40 -0.01 12.71
C VAL A 209 -3.03 -0.07 13.40
N ASP A 210 -2.13 0.87 13.09
CA ASP A 210 -0.82 0.97 13.74
C ASP A 210 -0.88 1.39 15.23
N LYS A 211 -2.05 1.91 15.68
CA LYS A 211 -2.32 2.30 17.08
C LYS A 211 -3.18 1.29 17.84
N MET A 212 -3.49 0.17 17.21
CA MET A 212 -4.22 -0.92 17.84
C MET A 212 -3.23 -1.95 18.41
N ALA A 213 -3.49 -2.43 19.60
CA ALA A 213 -2.65 -3.42 20.28
C ALA A 213 -3.49 -4.57 20.82
N GLY A 214 -3.00 -5.82 20.65
CA GLY A 214 -3.66 -7.01 21.15
C GLY A 214 -5.01 -7.21 20.49
N ILE A 215 -5.03 -7.24 19.15
CA ILE A 215 -6.26 -7.51 18.39
C ILE A 215 -6.58 -8.99 18.51
N GLU A 216 -7.81 -9.29 18.91
CA GLU A 216 -8.32 -10.65 19.04
C GLU A 216 -9.76 -10.69 18.50
N ALA A 217 -10.07 -11.70 17.69
CA ALA A 217 -11.46 -11.95 17.26
C ALA A 217 -12.30 -12.38 18.47
N ALA A 218 -13.46 -11.77 18.62
CA ALA A 218 -14.44 -12.17 19.64
C ALA A 218 -15.35 -13.29 19.11
N GLU A 219 -16.06 -13.96 19.99
CA GLU A 219 -17.04 -14.97 19.59
C GLU A 219 -18.32 -14.36 19.02
N GLN A 220 -18.61 -13.11 19.38
CA GLN A 220 -19.82 -12.40 19.00
C GLN A 220 -19.78 -12.00 17.52
N ALA A 221 -20.92 -12.15 16.84
CA ALA A 221 -21.13 -11.65 15.48
C ALA A 221 -21.13 -10.12 15.45
N ARG A 222 -20.78 -9.55 14.29
CA ARG A 222 -20.75 -8.10 14.08
C ARG A 222 -22.14 -7.49 14.21
N LEU A 223 -22.21 -6.35 14.88
CA LEU A 223 -23.39 -5.48 15.01
C LEU A 223 -23.28 -4.29 14.04
N GLY A 224 -24.40 -3.66 13.72
CA GLY A 224 -24.44 -2.43 12.92
C GLY A 224 -24.26 -2.64 11.41
N LYS A 225 -24.58 -3.82 10.89
CA LYS A 225 -24.52 -4.15 9.45
C LYS A 225 -25.40 -3.21 8.62
N GLU A 226 -26.58 -2.89 9.13
CA GLU A 226 -27.54 -2.00 8.49
C GLU A 226 -26.94 -0.59 8.30
N ARG A 227 -26.24 -0.09 9.33
CA ARG A 227 -25.55 1.22 9.28
C ARG A 227 -24.44 1.25 8.28
N PHE A 228 -23.72 0.13 8.13
CA PHE A 228 -22.65 0.05 7.14
C PHE A 228 -23.21 -0.11 5.72
N ALA A 229 -24.31 -0.85 5.54
CA ALA A 229 -24.93 -1.05 4.24
C ALA A 229 -25.47 0.25 3.60
N GLU A 230 -25.75 1.28 4.41
CA GLU A 230 -26.17 2.61 3.95
C GLU A 230 -25.00 3.44 3.36
N ILE A 231 -23.74 2.98 3.50
CA ILE A 231 -22.56 3.74 3.08
C ILE A 231 -22.10 3.30 1.70
N ASP A 232 -22.08 4.23 0.75
CA ASP A 232 -21.29 4.10 -0.47
C ASP A 232 -19.80 4.35 -0.15
N MET A 233 -19.01 3.27 -0.04
CA MET A 233 -17.60 3.35 0.30
C MET A 233 -16.78 4.17 -0.71
N SER A 234 -17.18 4.22 -1.97
CA SER A 234 -16.49 5.00 -3.00
C SER A 234 -16.69 6.51 -2.78
N ALA A 235 -17.92 6.93 -2.51
CA ALA A 235 -18.24 8.31 -2.16
C ALA A 235 -17.64 8.69 -0.80
N TYR A 236 -17.77 7.81 0.20
CA TYR A 236 -17.28 8.01 1.55
C TYR A 236 -15.77 8.30 1.61
N SER A 237 -14.96 7.54 0.86
CA SER A 237 -13.50 7.76 0.84
C SER A 237 -13.10 9.14 0.30
N LYS A 238 -13.90 9.74 -0.60
CA LYS A 238 -13.66 11.08 -1.15
C LYS A 238 -14.08 12.18 -0.19
N GLN A 239 -15.12 11.93 0.61
CA GLN A 239 -15.69 12.91 1.56
C GLN A 239 -14.83 13.11 2.81
N VAL A 240 -14.08 12.08 3.22
CA VAL A 240 -13.34 12.09 4.49
C VAL A 240 -11.91 12.61 4.29
N PHE A 241 -11.50 13.59 5.09
CA PHE A 241 -10.16 14.15 5.11
C PHE A 241 -9.35 13.53 6.24
N GLY A 242 -8.27 12.78 5.89
CA GLY A 242 -7.39 12.14 6.87
C GLY A 242 -8.11 11.18 7.82
N MET A 243 -9.19 10.53 7.35
CA MET A 243 -10.03 9.61 8.13
C MET A 243 -10.65 10.23 9.40
N PHE A 244 -10.80 11.56 9.45
CA PHE A 244 -11.54 12.23 10.50
C PHE A 244 -13.03 12.28 10.13
N THR A 245 -13.87 11.78 11.04
CA THR A 245 -15.32 11.87 10.92
C THR A 245 -15.77 13.28 11.27
N GLY A 246 -16.72 13.81 10.51
CA GLY A 246 -17.41 15.09 10.73
C GLY A 246 -18.84 14.99 10.25
N SER A 247 -19.63 16.06 10.43
CA SER A 247 -20.91 16.19 9.75
C SER A 247 -20.68 16.26 8.24
N SER A 248 -21.39 15.42 7.45
CA SER A 248 -21.37 15.56 6.00
C SER A 248 -22.14 16.81 5.61
N GLU A 249 -21.47 17.71 4.91
CA GLU A 249 -22.07 18.97 4.43
C GLU A 249 -21.71 19.21 2.98
N ASN A 250 -22.64 19.81 2.24
CA ASN A 250 -22.36 20.29 0.90
C ASN A 250 -21.70 21.67 0.98
N ILE A 251 -20.43 21.74 0.63
CA ILE A 251 -19.62 22.96 0.70
C ILE A 251 -19.40 23.49 -0.72
N ARG A 252 -19.72 24.76 -0.91
CA ARG A 252 -19.39 25.48 -2.14
C ARG A 252 -18.12 26.29 -1.92
N LEU A 253 -17.10 26.00 -2.72
CA LEU A 253 -15.80 26.65 -2.68
C LEU A 253 -15.55 27.44 -3.97
N ARG A 254 -14.81 28.53 -3.86
CA ARG A 254 -14.28 29.32 -4.97
C ARG A 254 -12.77 29.21 -4.94
N PHE A 255 -12.16 28.86 -6.07
CA PHE A 255 -10.71 28.69 -6.22
C PHE A 255 -10.18 29.56 -7.34
N GLU A 256 -8.92 29.99 -7.24
CA GLU A 256 -8.19 30.52 -8.39
C GLU A 256 -7.98 29.40 -9.44
N ASN A 257 -8.03 29.73 -10.73
CA ASN A 257 -7.95 28.76 -11.84
C ASN A 257 -6.71 27.89 -11.81
N ARG A 258 -5.57 28.37 -11.29
CA ARG A 258 -4.33 27.60 -11.13
C ARG A 258 -4.47 26.37 -10.21
N LEU A 259 -5.50 26.33 -9.38
CA LEU A 259 -5.73 25.25 -8.43
C LEU A 259 -6.67 24.15 -8.96
N ALA A 260 -7.10 24.23 -10.23
CA ALA A 260 -7.98 23.22 -10.83
C ALA A 260 -7.37 21.80 -10.73
N GLY A 261 -6.05 21.66 -10.97
CA GLY A 261 -5.35 20.39 -10.79
C GLY A 261 -5.47 19.82 -9.38
N ALA A 262 -5.28 20.65 -8.34
CA ALA A 262 -5.37 20.22 -6.94
C ALA A 262 -6.80 19.75 -6.57
N VAL A 263 -7.83 20.37 -7.14
CA VAL A 263 -9.23 19.96 -6.94
C VAL A 263 -9.51 18.65 -7.65
N ILE A 264 -9.04 18.48 -8.90
CA ILE A 264 -9.19 17.26 -9.68
C ILE A 264 -8.44 16.10 -9.02
N ASP A 265 -7.23 16.33 -8.55
CA ASP A 265 -6.42 15.31 -7.86
C ASP A 265 -7.11 14.82 -6.58
N ARG A 266 -7.82 15.72 -5.88
CA ARG A 266 -8.51 15.37 -4.64
C ARG A 266 -9.87 14.70 -4.84
N PHE A 267 -10.69 15.21 -5.77
CA PHE A 267 -12.09 14.79 -5.92
C PHE A 267 -12.34 13.94 -7.17
N GLY A 268 -11.35 13.82 -8.03
CA GLY A 268 -11.44 13.07 -9.29
C GLY A 268 -11.86 13.96 -10.47
N LYS A 269 -11.72 13.43 -11.69
CA LYS A 269 -12.00 14.15 -12.94
C LYS A 269 -13.49 14.46 -13.15
N GLU A 270 -14.36 13.72 -12.48
CA GLU A 270 -15.83 13.89 -12.59
C GLU A 270 -16.36 15.09 -11.78
N VAL A 271 -15.50 15.76 -10.99
CA VAL A 271 -15.90 16.96 -10.25
C VAL A 271 -16.26 18.10 -11.21
N ILE A 272 -17.41 18.72 -10.98
CA ILE A 272 -17.88 19.81 -11.84
C ILE A 272 -17.22 21.12 -11.38
N LEU A 273 -16.39 21.68 -12.25
CA LEU A 273 -15.78 22.99 -12.08
C LEU A 273 -16.58 24.01 -12.91
N THR A 274 -17.17 25.00 -12.24
CA THR A 274 -17.98 26.05 -12.88
C THR A 274 -17.16 27.33 -12.94
N PRO A 275 -16.87 27.90 -14.12
CA PRO A 275 -16.16 29.18 -14.22
C PRO A 275 -16.84 30.30 -13.43
N ASP A 276 -16.04 31.14 -12.77
CA ASP A 276 -16.50 32.27 -11.99
C ASP A 276 -15.63 33.52 -12.30
N GLY A 277 -15.94 34.16 -13.40
CA GLY A 277 -15.10 35.18 -14.03
C GLY A 277 -13.92 34.62 -14.79
N GLU A 278 -12.89 35.45 -15.00
CA GLU A 278 -11.69 35.08 -15.79
C GLU A 278 -10.62 34.33 -14.95
N GLU A 279 -10.58 34.55 -13.65
CA GLU A 279 -9.50 34.08 -12.79
C GLU A 279 -9.89 32.99 -11.81
N HIS A 280 -11.18 32.67 -11.69
CA HIS A 280 -11.71 31.76 -10.67
C HIS A 280 -12.67 30.72 -11.25
N PHE A 281 -12.86 29.67 -10.49
CA PHE A 281 -13.96 28.71 -10.66
C PHE A 281 -14.60 28.35 -9.32
N THR A 282 -15.82 27.86 -9.35
CA THR A 282 -16.50 27.32 -8.18
C THR A 282 -16.70 25.82 -8.30
N VAL A 283 -16.71 25.14 -7.15
CA VAL A 283 -17.01 23.72 -7.03
C VAL A 283 -17.94 23.50 -5.84
N SER A 284 -18.91 22.59 -6.00
CA SER A 284 -19.76 22.12 -4.91
C SER A 284 -19.40 20.68 -4.60
N ILE A 285 -19.00 20.41 -3.36
CA ILE A 285 -18.51 19.11 -2.89
C ILE A 285 -19.19 18.73 -1.59
N GLU A 286 -19.53 17.46 -1.46
CA GLU A 286 -19.98 16.89 -0.19
C GLU A 286 -18.77 16.37 0.59
N VAL A 287 -18.54 16.89 1.79
CA VAL A 287 -17.38 16.55 2.61
C VAL A 287 -17.74 16.44 4.09
N ALA A 288 -17.01 15.56 4.80
CA ALA A 288 -17.03 15.52 6.25
C ALA A 288 -16.24 16.73 6.79
N VAL A 289 -16.98 17.73 7.29
CA VAL A 289 -16.38 18.96 7.84
C VAL A 289 -15.59 18.60 9.11
N SER A 290 -14.28 18.74 9.03
CA SER A 290 -13.33 18.32 10.06
C SER A 290 -12.16 19.30 10.17
N PRO A 291 -11.37 19.26 11.24
CA PRO A 291 -10.15 20.06 11.34
C PRO A 291 -9.20 19.88 10.14
N GLN A 292 -9.14 18.68 9.57
CA GLN A 292 -8.29 18.36 8.41
C GLN A 292 -8.80 18.97 7.12
N PHE A 293 -10.13 19.05 6.96
CA PHE A 293 -10.73 19.79 5.85
C PHE A 293 -10.29 21.26 5.87
N TYR A 294 -10.41 21.92 7.03
CA TYR A 294 -9.94 23.30 7.17
C TYR A 294 -8.43 23.44 6.96
N ALA A 295 -7.64 22.50 7.47
CA ALA A 295 -6.18 22.50 7.27
C ALA A 295 -5.82 22.38 5.79
N TRP A 296 -6.54 21.55 5.02
CA TRP A 296 -6.35 21.44 3.58
C TRP A 296 -6.64 22.75 2.86
N LEU A 297 -7.75 23.43 3.20
CA LEU A 297 -8.07 24.76 2.66
C LEU A 297 -7.01 25.80 3.05
N PHE A 298 -6.54 25.80 4.29
CA PHE A 298 -5.48 26.69 4.76
C PHE A 298 -4.19 26.57 3.95
N GLY A 299 -3.89 25.38 3.41
CA GLY A 299 -2.73 25.14 2.55
C GLY A 299 -2.72 25.95 1.26
N PHE A 300 -3.87 26.47 0.81
CA PHE A 300 -4.00 27.33 -0.38
C PHE A 300 -3.98 28.81 -0.06
N GLY A 301 -3.97 29.19 1.22
CA GLY A 301 -3.96 30.58 1.66
C GLY A 301 -5.21 31.33 1.18
N THR A 302 -4.98 32.48 0.52
CA THR A 302 -6.06 33.35 -0.01
C THR A 302 -6.63 32.89 -1.36
N ALA A 303 -6.07 31.85 -1.95
CA ALA A 303 -6.50 31.36 -3.27
C ALA A 303 -7.72 30.45 -3.22
N VAL A 304 -8.33 30.26 -2.04
CA VAL A 304 -9.57 29.53 -1.84
C VAL A 304 -10.49 30.28 -0.88
N GLU A 305 -11.80 30.25 -1.16
CA GLU A 305 -12.83 30.87 -0.32
C GLU A 305 -14.00 29.89 -0.13
N ILE A 306 -14.55 29.81 1.08
CA ILE A 306 -15.78 29.07 1.36
C ILE A 306 -16.97 30.02 1.10
N LEU A 307 -17.76 29.75 0.05
CA LEU A 307 -18.93 30.52 -0.28
C LEU A 307 -20.16 30.10 0.52
N SER A 308 -20.32 28.81 0.78
CA SER A 308 -21.42 28.27 1.59
C SER A 308 -21.04 26.88 2.17
N PRO A 309 -21.67 26.44 3.29
CA PRO A 309 -22.59 27.22 4.12
C PRO A 309 -21.87 28.26 4.98
N ALA A 310 -22.60 29.29 5.41
CA ALA A 310 -22.06 30.36 6.25
C ALA A 310 -21.47 29.89 7.57
N GLY A 311 -21.91 28.73 8.09
CA GLY A 311 -21.33 28.09 9.28
C GLY A 311 -19.88 27.69 9.07
N ALA A 312 -19.58 27.02 7.96
CA ALA A 312 -18.22 26.59 7.62
C ALA A 312 -17.31 27.81 7.35
N ALA A 313 -17.82 28.84 6.66
CA ALA A 313 -17.05 30.08 6.43
C ALA A 313 -16.71 30.80 7.74
N ARG A 314 -17.66 30.89 8.68
CA ARG A 314 -17.41 31.48 10.01
C ARG A 314 -16.38 30.68 10.81
N GLU A 315 -16.47 29.36 10.81
CA GLU A 315 -15.49 28.51 11.50
C GLU A 315 -14.08 28.71 10.91
N MET A 316 -13.96 28.82 9.59
CA MET A 316 -12.69 29.15 8.91
C MET A 316 -12.15 30.50 9.38
N ALA A 317 -13.01 31.53 9.45
CA ALA A 317 -12.62 32.86 9.91
C ALA A 317 -12.14 32.86 11.38
N VAL A 318 -12.83 32.11 12.26
CA VAL A 318 -12.42 31.95 13.67
C VAL A 318 -11.04 31.31 13.77
N ARG A 319 -10.78 30.25 13.01
CA ARG A 319 -9.48 29.56 12.97
C ARG A 319 -8.38 30.47 12.43
N ALA A 320 -8.64 31.18 11.32
CA ALA A 320 -7.70 32.12 10.74
C ALA A 320 -7.32 33.23 11.73
N LYS A 321 -8.32 33.79 12.42
CA LYS A 321 -8.10 34.82 13.45
C LYS A 321 -7.25 34.30 14.60
N ALA A 322 -7.52 33.11 15.13
CA ALA A 322 -6.75 32.53 16.22
C ALA A 322 -5.28 32.30 15.81
N VAL A 323 -5.02 31.86 14.57
CA VAL A 323 -3.64 31.73 14.04
C VAL A 323 -3.00 33.10 13.91
N ALA A 324 -3.68 34.11 13.36
CA ALA A 324 -3.15 35.48 13.24
C ALA A 324 -2.77 36.08 14.61
N GLU A 325 -3.62 35.88 15.62
CA GLU A 325 -3.35 36.32 17.00
C GLU A 325 -2.09 35.68 17.59
N MET A 326 -1.86 34.35 17.35
CA MET A 326 -0.64 33.67 17.80
C MET A 326 0.63 34.30 17.22
N TYR A 327 0.57 34.78 15.99
CA TYR A 327 1.72 35.35 15.26
C TYR A 327 1.77 36.89 15.27
N ALA A 328 0.82 37.56 15.94
CA ALA A 328 0.74 39.03 15.98
C ALA A 328 2.03 39.69 16.50
N LYS A 329 2.81 38.98 17.33
CA LYS A 329 4.11 39.48 17.83
C LYS A 329 5.20 39.56 16.76
N TYR A 330 4.99 39.01 15.56
CA TYR A 330 5.94 39.02 14.45
C TYR A 330 5.47 39.93 13.29
N ALA A 331 4.24 40.45 13.34
CA ALA A 331 3.67 41.41 12.42
C ALA A 331 3.93 42.84 12.94
#